data_bcc906579eba4bb395d4b0605aed013d
#
_entry.id   bcc906579eba4bb395d4b0605aed013d
#
_cell.length_a   1.000
_cell.length_b   1.000
_cell.length_c   1.000
_cell.angle_alpha   90.00
_cell.angle_beta   90.00
_cell.angle_gamma   90.00
#
_symmetry.space_group_name_H-M   'P 1'
#
loop_
_entity.id
_entity.type
_entity.pdbx_description
1 polymer ?
#
loop_
_entity_poly.entity_id
_entity_poly.type
_entity_poly.pdbx_seq_one_letter_code
_entity_poly.pdbx_strand_id
1 'polypeptide(L)'
;MSIKKHYILILFSLLFLLPQSHAKLIKRDNKQGLLSTVRENKENQHINIQTLTVDENVNVPIVESPLAHRKIREYMAEQEKSLQKLKQYGVSQVELLRGNEVIKITIPMEKLFYQNSTKLLPKSELLMRPIARYGETLGMYHILIVAHSDNTGSIEYNLNLTISRAEALYENLKQLGLNTNEIVTYGMGGESPVTDNFTMENRQKNRRVEIYLIPGEEMIKLSLRGRLEVK
;
A
#
# COMPACT_ATOMS: atom_id res chain seq x y z
N MET A 1 -21.90 21.39 5.70
CA MET A 1 -22.07 20.11 6.41
C MET A 1 -22.46 18.96 5.47
N SER A 2 -22.29 19.08 4.16
CA SER A 2 -22.75 18.08 3.17
C SER A 2 -21.65 17.31 2.44
N ILE A 3 -20.41 17.77 2.47
CA ILE A 3 -19.31 17.19 1.68
C ILE A 3 -18.83 15.84 2.24
N LYS A 4 -18.88 15.63 3.57
CA LYS A 4 -18.46 14.36 4.20
C LYS A 4 -19.33 13.15 3.85
N LYS A 5 -20.61 13.34 3.52
CA LYS A 5 -21.54 12.24 3.22
C LYS A 5 -21.34 11.62 1.82
N HIS A 6 -20.86 12.39 0.84
CA HIS A 6 -20.68 11.89 -0.52
C HIS A 6 -19.41 11.06 -0.70
N TYR A 7 -18.33 11.40 0.01
CA TYR A 7 -17.10 10.60 -0.01
C TYR A 7 -17.29 9.16 0.53
N ILE A 8 -18.19 9.00 1.53
CA ILE A 8 -18.49 7.69 2.14
C ILE A 8 -19.30 6.80 1.19
N LEU A 9 -20.16 7.38 0.32
CA LEU A 9 -21.04 6.58 -0.55
C LEU A 9 -20.30 5.97 -1.74
N ILE A 10 -19.29 6.66 -2.30
CA ILE A 10 -18.52 6.15 -3.45
C ILE A 10 -17.58 5.03 -3.04
N LEU A 11 -17.04 5.10 -1.83
CA LEU A 11 -16.24 4.03 -1.25
C LEU A 11 -17.07 2.76 -0.97
N PHE A 12 -18.38 2.89 -0.70
CA PHE A 12 -19.28 1.75 -0.46
C PHE A 12 -19.71 1.00 -1.73
N SER A 13 -19.80 1.68 -2.88
CA SER A 13 -20.21 1.03 -4.13
C SER A 13 -19.14 0.14 -4.76
N LEU A 14 -17.86 0.32 -4.39
CA LEU A 14 -16.74 -0.52 -4.83
C LEU A 14 -16.66 -1.87 -4.10
N LEU A 15 -17.38 -2.03 -2.99
CA LEU A 15 -17.37 -3.27 -2.19
C LEU A 15 -18.06 -4.47 -2.87
N PHE A 16 -18.87 -4.24 -3.91
CA PHE A 16 -19.68 -5.29 -4.53
C PHE A 16 -19.03 -5.99 -5.73
N LEU A 17 -17.84 -5.56 -6.18
CA LEU A 17 -17.19 -6.10 -7.38
C LEU A 17 -15.95 -6.98 -7.11
N LEU A 18 -15.61 -7.25 -5.84
CA LEU A 18 -14.57 -8.23 -5.54
C LEU A 18 -15.10 -9.65 -5.74
N PRO A 19 -14.39 -10.52 -6.46
CA PRO A 19 -14.80 -11.91 -6.56
C PRO A 19 -14.90 -12.51 -5.15
N GLN A 20 -16.02 -13.18 -4.88
CA GLN A 20 -16.37 -13.70 -3.54
C GLN A 20 -15.34 -14.67 -2.92
N SER A 21 -14.37 -15.14 -3.69
CA SER A 21 -13.27 -15.97 -3.23
C SER A 21 -12.31 -15.24 -2.26
N HIS A 22 -12.13 -13.92 -2.40
CA HIS A 22 -11.23 -13.14 -1.55
C HIS A 22 -11.89 -12.67 -0.24
N ALA A 23 -13.22 -12.50 -0.26
CA ALA A 23 -13.98 -12.10 0.94
C ALA A 23 -14.08 -13.23 1.99
N LYS A 24 -13.85 -14.48 1.63
CA LYS A 24 -13.94 -15.63 2.55
C LYS A 24 -12.72 -15.79 3.47
N LEU A 25 -11.57 -15.25 3.12
CA LEU A 25 -10.36 -15.33 3.95
C LEU A 25 -10.36 -14.32 5.11
N ILE A 26 -11.14 -13.26 5.00
CA ILE A 26 -11.26 -12.21 6.04
C ILE A 26 -12.28 -12.59 7.14
N LYS A 27 -13.14 -13.60 6.91
CA LYS A 27 -14.19 -14.04 7.85
C LYS A 27 -13.96 -15.46 8.37
N ARG A 28 -12.81 -15.78 8.91
CA ARG A 28 -12.69 -16.89 9.85
C ARG A 28 -12.66 -16.34 11.26
N ASP A 29 -13.87 -16.12 11.79
CA ASP A 29 -14.12 -16.11 13.21
C ASP A 29 -13.69 -17.44 13.80
N ASN A 30 -12.54 -17.45 14.45
CA ASN A 30 -12.24 -18.42 15.48
C ASN A 30 -11.79 -17.67 16.72
N LYS A 31 -12.44 -17.96 17.84
CA LYS A 31 -12.28 -17.41 19.19
C LYS A 31 -10.90 -17.61 19.83
N GLN A 32 -9.85 -17.70 19.06
CA GLN A 32 -8.44 -17.61 19.48
C GLN A 32 -7.66 -16.90 18.38
N GLY A 33 -7.58 -15.59 18.50
CA GLY A 33 -6.46 -14.74 18.18
C GLY A 33 -5.64 -15.06 16.93
N LEU A 34 -6.21 -15.20 15.74
CA LEU A 34 -5.49 -14.81 14.54
C LEU A 34 -5.83 -13.34 14.32
N LEU A 35 -5.08 -12.54 14.97
CA LEU A 35 -4.97 -11.13 14.73
C LEU A 35 -4.51 -10.95 13.28
N SER A 36 -5.46 -10.70 12.38
CA SER A 36 -5.16 -9.69 11.38
C SER A 36 -4.71 -8.48 12.19
N THR A 37 -3.43 -8.28 12.33
CA THR A 37 -2.88 -7.11 13.00
C THR A 37 -3.06 -5.92 12.09
N VAL A 38 -4.31 -5.59 11.88
CA VAL A 38 -4.71 -4.28 11.54
C VAL A 38 -4.56 -3.51 12.83
N ARG A 39 -3.49 -2.77 12.98
CA ARG A 39 -3.40 -1.73 14.00
C ARG A 39 -4.33 -0.61 13.56
N GLU A 40 -5.63 -0.79 13.79
CA GLU A 40 -6.60 0.27 13.72
C GLU A 40 -6.30 1.23 14.87
N ASN A 41 -5.75 2.37 14.54
CA ASN A 41 -5.75 3.48 15.48
C ASN A 41 -7.21 3.93 15.61
N LYS A 42 -7.75 3.98 16.83
CA LYS A 42 -9.17 4.30 17.13
C LYS A 42 -9.65 5.64 16.56
N GLU A 43 -8.74 6.51 16.12
CA GLU A 43 -9.05 7.80 15.50
C GLU A 43 -9.33 7.72 14.00
N ASN A 44 -8.92 6.63 13.32
CA ASN A 44 -9.09 6.44 11.88
C ASN A 44 -10.25 5.51 11.48
N GLN A 45 -11.32 5.47 12.27
CA GLN A 45 -12.53 4.69 11.99
C GLN A 45 -13.21 5.02 10.64
N HIS A 46 -12.69 5.98 9.88
CA HIS A 46 -13.24 6.39 8.59
C HIS A 46 -12.50 5.82 7.37
N ILE A 47 -11.32 5.21 7.58
CA ILE A 47 -10.58 4.54 6.51
C ILE A 47 -10.88 3.05 6.61
N ASN A 48 -11.88 2.61 5.88
CA ASN A 48 -12.14 1.18 5.77
C ASN A 48 -10.98 0.56 4.97
N ILE A 49 -10.22 -0.31 5.62
CA ILE A 49 -9.07 -1.05 5.08
C ILE A 49 -9.40 -1.75 3.76
N GLN A 50 -10.64 -2.25 3.62
CA GLN A 50 -11.11 -2.86 2.37
C GLN A 50 -11.17 -1.87 1.20
N THR A 51 -11.19 -0.57 1.47
CA THR A 51 -11.19 0.47 0.45
C THR A 51 -9.79 0.93 0.06
N LEU A 52 -8.77 0.55 0.82
CA LEU A 52 -7.37 0.78 0.49
C LEU A 52 -6.79 -0.33 -0.41
N THR A 53 -7.47 -1.48 -0.55
CA THR A 53 -7.11 -2.46 -1.58
C THR A 53 -7.32 -1.81 -2.94
N VAL A 54 -6.23 -1.37 -3.53
CA VAL A 54 -6.22 -0.79 -4.87
C VAL A 54 -6.40 -1.94 -5.83
N ASP A 55 -7.60 -2.11 -6.38
CA ASP A 55 -7.77 -2.94 -7.57
C ASP A 55 -7.07 -2.23 -8.73
N GLU A 56 -5.98 -2.81 -9.20
CA GLU A 56 -5.16 -2.26 -10.29
C GLU A 56 -5.96 -2.05 -11.57
N ASN A 57 -7.07 -2.78 -11.73
CA ASN A 57 -7.94 -2.71 -12.89
C ASN A 57 -9.02 -1.62 -12.78
N VAL A 58 -9.19 -1.00 -11.60
CA VAL A 58 -10.20 0.05 -11.41
C VAL A 58 -9.64 1.40 -11.80
N ASN A 59 -10.03 1.87 -12.95
CA ASN A 59 -9.64 3.19 -13.49
C ASN A 59 -10.60 4.31 -13.03
N VAL A 60 -11.10 4.23 -11.79
CA VAL A 60 -12.02 5.21 -11.22
C VAL A 60 -11.21 6.23 -10.41
N PRO A 61 -11.35 7.54 -10.67
CA PRO A 61 -10.69 8.57 -9.89
C PRO A 61 -11.06 8.50 -8.40
N ILE A 62 -10.11 8.83 -7.51
CA ILE A 62 -10.36 8.95 -6.07
C ILE A 62 -11.21 10.19 -5.79
N VAL A 63 -11.09 11.21 -6.63
CA VAL A 63 -11.77 12.49 -6.44
C VAL A 63 -12.68 12.79 -7.62
N GLU A 64 -13.95 13.07 -7.38
CA GLU A 64 -14.93 13.38 -8.43
C GLU A 64 -14.72 14.74 -9.10
N SER A 65 -14.11 15.72 -8.40
CA SER A 65 -13.86 17.05 -8.94
C SER A 65 -12.84 17.00 -10.08
N PRO A 66 -13.19 17.39 -11.33
CA PRO A 66 -12.23 17.37 -12.44
C PRO A 66 -10.97 18.22 -12.20
N LEU A 67 -11.11 19.34 -11.49
CA LEU A 67 -9.98 20.20 -11.12
C LEU A 67 -9.06 19.49 -10.12
N ALA A 68 -9.63 18.94 -9.07
CA ALA A 68 -8.87 18.25 -8.05
C ALA A 68 -8.19 17.00 -8.61
N HIS A 69 -8.90 16.20 -9.40
CA HIS A 69 -8.36 15.04 -10.11
C HIS A 69 -7.14 15.41 -10.98
N ARG A 70 -7.25 16.46 -11.81
CA ARG A 70 -6.15 16.94 -12.63
C ARG A 70 -4.93 17.35 -11.77
N LYS A 71 -5.16 18.12 -10.70
CA LYS A 71 -4.10 18.59 -9.79
C LYS A 71 -3.39 17.44 -9.09
N ILE A 72 -4.13 16.44 -8.62
CA ILE A 72 -3.56 15.25 -7.99
C ILE A 72 -2.73 14.45 -9.00
N ARG A 73 -3.23 14.23 -10.20
CA ARG A 73 -2.51 13.52 -11.27
C ARG A 73 -1.18 14.19 -11.64
N GLU A 74 -1.19 15.50 -11.83
CA GLU A 74 0.02 16.29 -12.12
C GLU A 74 1.03 16.16 -10.97
N TYR A 75 0.56 16.27 -9.73
CA TYR A 75 1.40 16.14 -8.55
C TYR A 75 1.98 14.73 -8.40
N MET A 76 1.15 13.69 -8.51
CA MET A 76 1.58 12.30 -8.36
C MET A 76 2.53 11.86 -9.49
N ALA A 77 2.34 12.36 -10.71
CA ALA A 77 3.25 12.09 -11.82
C ALA A 77 4.67 12.64 -11.56
N GLU A 78 4.80 13.79 -10.90
CA GLU A 78 6.11 14.33 -10.53
C GLU A 78 6.75 13.54 -9.38
N GLN A 79 5.94 13.10 -8.41
CA GLN A 79 6.42 12.23 -7.33
C GLN A 79 6.89 10.88 -7.88
N GLU A 80 6.15 10.31 -8.83
CA GLU A 80 6.53 9.06 -9.50
C GLU A 80 7.90 9.18 -10.19
N LYS A 81 8.15 10.25 -10.95
CA LYS A 81 9.46 10.50 -11.59
C LYS A 81 10.58 10.55 -10.55
N SER A 82 10.34 11.16 -9.40
CA SER A 82 11.32 11.23 -8.32
C SER A 82 11.62 9.84 -7.75
N LEU A 83 10.58 9.00 -7.60
CA LEU A 83 10.68 7.64 -7.08
C LEU A 83 11.31 6.65 -8.07
N GLN A 84 11.26 6.91 -9.39
CA GLN A 84 11.96 6.08 -10.38
C GLN A 84 13.47 5.93 -10.09
N LYS A 85 14.06 6.90 -9.40
CA LYS A 85 15.47 6.83 -8.96
C LYS A 85 15.74 5.66 -8.02
N LEU A 86 14.73 5.15 -7.33
CA LEU A 86 14.88 4.00 -6.43
C LEU A 86 15.21 2.69 -7.18
N LYS A 87 14.98 2.62 -8.48
CA LYS A 87 15.37 1.48 -9.31
C LYS A 87 16.87 1.18 -9.23
N GLN A 88 17.73 2.20 -9.08
CA GLN A 88 19.17 2.01 -8.86
C GLN A 88 19.49 1.23 -7.58
N TYR A 89 18.60 1.22 -6.59
CA TYR A 89 18.76 0.48 -5.35
C TYR A 89 18.00 -0.85 -5.34
N GLY A 90 17.34 -1.21 -6.45
CA GLY A 90 16.71 -2.51 -6.64
C GLY A 90 15.19 -2.55 -6.54
N VAL A 91 14.51 -1.40 -6.57
CA VAL A 91 13.06 -1.35 -6.85
C VAL A 91 12.83 -1.92 -8.24
N SER A 92 11.90 -2.87 -8.37
CA SER A 92 11.60 -3.48 -9.67
C SER A 92 10.70 -2.60 -10.51
N GLN A 93 9.73 -1.95 -9.91
CA GLN A 93 8.74 -1.14 -10.61
C GLN A 93 8.26 0.03 -9.74
N VAL A 94 8.05 1.17 -10.38
CA VAL A 94 7.27 2.32 -9.86
C VAL A 94 6.28 2.67 -10.95
N GLU A 95 5.00 2.69 -10.63
CA GLU A 95 3.92 2.89 -11.60
C GLU A 95 2.78 3.70 -11.01
N LEU A 96 2.06 4.36 -11.91
CA LEU A 96 0.85 5.11 -11.58
C LEU A 96 -0.38 4.25 -11.85
N LEU A 97 -1.29 4.21 -10.89
CA LEU A 97 -2.55 3.48 -10.90
C LEU A 97 -3.74 4.44 -10.74
N ARG A 98 -4.95 3.92 -10.93
CA ARG A 98 -6.21 4.63 -10.67
C ARG A 98 -6.26 6.01 -11.34
N GLY A 99 -6.07 6.04 -12.66
CA GLY A 99 -6.08 7.31 -13.39
C GLY A 99 -4.93 8.25 -13.04
N ASN A 100 -3.79 7.69 -12.61
CA ASN A 100 -2.57 8.38 -12.17
C ASN A 100 -2.71 9.13 -10.83
N GLU A 101 -3.63 8.70 -9.96
CA GLU A 101 -3.79 9.26 -8.62
C GLU A 101 -3.05 8.47 -7.53
N VAL A 102 -2.63 7.24 -7.81
CA VAL A 102 -1.93 6.38 -6.86
C VAL A 102 -0.58 5.97 -7.43
N ILE A 103 0.46 5.95 -6.59
CA ILE A 103 1.77 5.40 -6.95
C ILE A 103 1.91 4.04 -6.28
N LYS A 104 2.25 3.02 -7.07
CA LYS A 104 2.66 1.71 -6.56
C LYS A 104 4.16 1.54 -6.76
N ILE A 105 4.85 1.15 -5.68
CA ILE A 105 6.28 0.83 -5.66
C ILE A 105 6.42 -0.65 -5.36
N THR A 106 6.99 -1.43 -6.29
CA THR A 106 7.22 -2.86 -6.12
C THR A 106 8.68 -3.13 -5.82
N ILE A 107 8.95 -3.74 -4.67
CA ILE A 107 10.30 -4.01 -4.18
C ILE A 107 10.46 -5.53 -4.00
N PRO A 108 11.46 -6.16 -4.66
CA PRO A 108 11.77 -7.56 -4.41
C PRO A 108 12.10 -7.81 -2.93
N MET A 109 11.58 -8.89 -2.37
CA MET A 109 11.73 -9.20 -0.95
C MET A 109 13.18 -9.30 -0.49
N GLU A 110 14.07 -9.82 -1.33
CA GLU A 110 15.50 -9.96 -1.06
C GLU A 110 16.28 -8.63 -1.03
N LYS A 111 15.64 -7.52 -1.42
CA LYS A 111 16.22 -6.18 -1.25
C LYS A 111 15.92 -5.58 0.13
N LEU A 112 14.94 -6.14 0.82
CA LEU A 112 14.46 -5.65 2.11
C LEU A 112 14.88 -6.56 3.27
N PHE A 113 14.81 -7.88 3.12
CA PHE A 113 14.96 -8.84 4.20
C PHE A 113 16.05 -9.87 3.95
N TYR A 114 16.62 -10.38 5.03
CA TYR A 114 17.38 -11.62 4.97
C TYR A 114 16.45 -12.78 4.60
N GLN A 115 17.03 -13.82 3.97
CA GLN A 115 16.28 -15.01 3.54
C GLN A 115 15.56 -15.65 4.75
N ASN A 116 14.29 -16.02 4.56
CA ASN A 116 13.43 -16.64 5.58
C ASN A 116 13.38 -15.89 6.93
N SER A 117 13.55 -14.56 6.89
CA SER A 117 13.62 -13.72 8.08
C SER A 117 12.71 -12.50 7.96
N THR A 118 12.40 -11.94 9.12
CA THR A 118 11.75 -10.62 9.26
C THR A 118 12.75 -9.50 9.56
N LYS A 119 14.05 -9.86 9.66
CA LYS A 119 15.13 -8.90 9.90
C LYS A 119 15.45 -8.16 8.60
N LEU A 120 15.40 -6.84 8.66
CA LEU A 120 15.75 -5.97 7.53
C LEU A 120 17.25 -5.99 7.23
N LEU A 121 17.57 -5.94 5.95
CA LEU A 121 18.95 -5.73 5.48
C LEU A 121 19.39 -4.28 5.79
N PRO A 122 20.64 -4.02 6.14
CA PRO A 122 21.14 -2.66 6.32
C PRO A 122 20.94 -1.78 5.09
N LYS A 123 21.08 -2.36 3.89
CA LYS A 123 20.89 -1.65 2.61
C LYS A 123 19.42 -1.29 2.31
N SER A 124 18.45 -1.91 3.01
CA SER A 124 17.02 -1.56 2.83
C SER A 124 16.72 -0.12 3.21
N GLU A 125 17.53 0.48 4.06
CA GLU A 125 17.38 1.89 4.45
C GLU A 125 17.48 2.85 3.25
N LEU A 126 18.28 2.52 2.23
CA LEU A 126 18.37 3.29 0.99
C LEU A 126 17.04 3.36 0.23
N LEU A 127 16.17 2.36 0.45
CA LEU A 127 14.82 2.29 -0.12
C LEU A 127 13.79 2.92 0.82
N MET A 128 13.87 2.61 2.11
CA MET A 128 12.85 3.00 3.07
C MET A 128 12.91 4.48 3.46
N ARG A 129 14.11 5.06 3.58
CA ARG A 129 14.27 6.48 3.95
C ARG A 129 13.63 7.46 2.94
N PRO A 130 13.79 7.32 1.61
CA PRO A 130 13.07 8.16 0.66
C PRO A 130 11.54 7.98 0.72
N ILE A 131 11.06 6.76 1.01
CA ILE A 131 9.63 6.48 1.15
C ILE A 131 9.08 7.11 2.45
N ALA A 132 9.84 7.10 3.53
CA ALA A 132 9.45 7.71 4.80
C ALA A 132 9.10 9.20 4.66
N ARG A 133 9.75 9.93 3.75
CA ARG A 133 9.48 11.36 3.50
C ARG A 133 8.04 11.65 3.08
N TYR A 134 7.36 10.69 2.46
CA TYR A 134 5.96 10.86 2.05
C TYR A 134 5.00 10.88 3.26
N GLY A 135 5.42 10.44 4.43
CA GLY A 135 4.64 10.54 5.66
C GLY A 135 5.04 11.69 6.58
N GLU A 136 6.01 12.55 6.19
CA GLU A 136 6.43 13.71 6.99
C GLU A 136 5.32 14.77 7.11
N THR A 137 4.51 14.92 6.06
CA THR A 137 3.40 15.88 6.07
C THR A 137 2.09 15.14 6.32
N LEU A 138 1.51 15.39 7.49
CA LEU A 138 0.28 14.75 7.94
C LEU A 138 -0.86 14.93 6.92
N GLY A 139 -1.53 13.84 6.59
CA GLY A 139 -2.71 13.84 5.72
C GLY A 139 -2.42 14.02 4.23
N MET A 140 -1.13 14.16 3.82
CA MET A 140 -0.80 14.24 2.39
C MET A 140 -0.95 12.89 1.70
N TYR A 141 -0.57 11.81 2.38
CA TYR A 141 -0.65 10.45 1.84
C TYR A 141 -1.19 9.47 2.86
N HIS A 142 -1.98 8.52 2.40
CA HIS A 142 -2.14 7.23 3.06
C HIS A 142 -1.14 6.26 2.45
N ILE A 143 -0.48 5.48 3.28
CA ILE A 143 0.54 4.52 2.85
C ILE A 143 0.04 3.11 3.15
N LEU A 144 -0.10 2.30 2.11
CA LEU A 144 -0.44 0.90 2.22
C LEU A 144 0.80 0.06 1.90
N ILE A 145 1.14 -0.88 2.77
CA ILE A 145 2.25 -1.82 2.61
C ILE A 145 1.67 -3.22 2.52
N VAL A 146 1.93 -3.91 1.43
CA VAL A 146 1.48 -5.29 1.20
C VAL A 146 2.67 -6.20 0.95
N ALA A 147 2.84 -7.22 1.80
CA ALA A 147 3.90 -8.21 1.63
C ALA A 147 3.34 -9.52 1.06
N HIS A 148 4.04 -10.06 0.07
CA HIS A 148 3.68 -11.28 -0.64
C HIS A 148 4.79 -12.32 -0.56
N SER A 149 4.42 -13.59 -0.56
CA SER A 149 5.34 -14.73 -0.73
C SER A 149 5.06 -15.45 -2.06
N ASP A 150 5.90 -16.43 -2.37
CA ASP A 150 5.55 -17.47 -3.32
C ASP A 150 4.69 -18.57 -2.63
N ASN A 151 4.37 -19.63 -3.35
CA ASN A 151 3.59 -20.76 -2.85
C ASN A 151 4.43 -21.84 -2.15
N THR A 152 5.71 -21.61 -1.87
CA THR A 152 6.57 -22.59 -1.21
C THR A 152 6.30 -22.60 0.31
N GLY A 153 6.00 -23.78 0.85
CA GLY A 153 5.64 -23.94 2.26
C GLY A 153 4.14 -23.96 2.51
N SER A 154 3.73 -23.94 3.78
CA SER A 154 2.31 -23.93 4.13
C SER A 154 1.69 -22.55 3.97
N ILE A 155 0.40 -22.50 3.66
CA ILE A 155 -0.36 -21.25 3.56
C ILE A 155 -0.25 -20.43 4.85
N GLU A 156 -0.42 -21.09 5.99
CA GLU A 156 -0.33 -20.45 7.31
C GLU A 156 1.06 -19.86 7.59
N TYR A 157 2.12 -20.60 7.28
CA TYR A 157 3.49 -20.12 7.43
C TYR A 157 3.74 -18.88 6.58
N ASN A 158 3.35 -18.92 5.31
CA ASN A 158 3.54 -17.82 4.36
C ASN A 158 2.74 -16.58 4.78
N LEU A 159 1.50 -16.78 5.24
CA LEU A 159 0.66 -15.70 5.74
C LEU A 159 1.31 -15.03 6.97
N ASN A 160 1.69 -15.81 7.98
CA ASN A 160 2.32 -15.29 9.20
C ASN A 160 3.65 -14.59 8.90
N LEU A 161 4.48 -15.14 8.03
CA LEU A 161 5.75 -14.54 7.63
C LEU A 161 5.54 -13.19 6.92
N THR A 162 4.57 -13.10 6.02
CA THR A 162 4.29 -11.86 5.29
C THR A 162 3.67 -10.79 6.19
N ILE A 163 2.78 -11.16 7.12
CA ILE A 163 2.28 -10.23 8.15
C ILE A 163 3.45 -9.66 8.96
N SER A 164 4.31 -10.52 9.51
CA SER A 164 5.45 -10.09 10.33
C SER A 164 6.46 -9.23 9.57
N ARG A 165 6.62 -9.46 8.26
CA ARG A 165 7.46 -8.62 7.39
C ARG A 165 6.84 -7.24 7.16
N ALA A 166 5.53 -7.18 6.90
CA ALA A 166 4.82 -5.91 6.75
C ALA A 166 4.89 -5.07 8.03
N GLU A 167 4.75 -5.71 9.20
CA GLU A 167 4.94 -5.07 10.51
C GLU A 167 6.37 -4.58 10.72
N ALA A 168 7.38 -5.34 10.32
CA ALA A 168 8.78 -4.92 10.43
C ALA A 168 9.07 -3.68 9.57
N LEU A 169 8.45 -3.56 8.40
CA LEU A 169 8.53 -2.35 7.57
C LEU A 169 7.81 -1.16 8.22
N TYR A 170 6.64 -1.39 8.81
CA TYR A 170 5.92 -0.36 9.57
C TYR A 170 6.78 0.20 10.70
N GLU A 171 7.36 -0.66 11.54
CA GLU A 171 8.21 -0.23 12.66
C GLU A 171 9.49 0.49 12.14
N ASN A 172 10.05 0.06 11.01
CA ASN A 172 11.19 0.74 10.41
C ASN A 172 10.82 2.15 9.92
N LEU A 173 9.70 2.31 9.21
CA LEU A 173 9.24 3.63 8.75
C LEU A 173 8.94 4.56 9.94
N LYS A 174 8.35 4.03 11.01
CA LYS A 174 8.13 4.77 12.26
C LYS A 174 9.44 5.25 12.87
N GLN A 175 10.48 4.41 12.92
CA GLN A 175 11.82 4.79 13.39
C GLN A 175 12.46 5.87 12.50
N LEU A 176 12.14 5.88 11.22
CA LEU A 176 12.58 6.90 10.27
C LEU A 176 11.77 8.22 10.36
N GLY A 177 10.84 8.32 11.33
CA GLY A 177 10.07 9.54 11.62
C GLY A 177 8.74 9.66 10.87
N LEU A 178 8.30 8.61 10.17
CA LEU A 178 7.02 8.63 9.47
C LEU A 178 5.87 8.62 10.46
N ASN A 179 4.85 9.46 10.22
CA ASN A 179 3.63 9.46 11.03
C ASN A 179 2.83 8.18 10.75
N THR A 180 2.67 7.37 11.78
CA THR A 180 2.09 6.03 11.67
C THR A 180 0.56 5.98 11.53
N ASN A 181 -0.12 7.10 11.75
CA ASN A 181 -1.58 7.16 11.66
C ASN A 181 -2.11 6.95 10.23
N GLU A 182 -1.23 7.15 9.24
CA GLU A 182 -1.55 7.07 7.82
C GLU A 182 -1.04 5.77 7.16
N ILE A 183 -0.53 4.82 7.97
CA ILE A 183 0.04 3.57 7.44
C ILE A 183 -0.86 2.40 7.77
N VAL A 184 -1.11 1.59 6.75
CA VAL A 184 -1.79 0.29 6.86
C VAL A 184 -0.89 -0.80 6.29
N THR A 185 -0.87 -1.97 6.93
CA THR A 185 -0.01 -3.09 6.52
C THR A 185 -0.80 -4.38 6.35
N TYR A 186 -0.47 -5.16 5.32
CA TYR A 186 -1.03 -6.48 5.07
C TYR A 186 0.04 -7.52 4.75
N GLY A 187 -0.18 -8.74 5.23
CA GLY A 187 0.48 -9.94 4.72
C GLY A 187 -0.51 -10.75 3.90
N MET A 188 -0.15 -11.09 2.67
CA MET A 188 -1.00 -11.83 1.73
C MET A 188 -0.55 -13.29 1.53
N GLY A 189 0.54 -13.71 2.16
CA GLY A 189 1.10 -15.03 1.86
C GLY A 189 1.34 -15.19 0.37
N GLY A 190 1.02 -16.35 -0.18
CA GLY A 190 1.11 -16.69 -1.61
C GLY A 190 -0.19 -16.51 -2.40
N GLU A 191 -1.23 -15.86 -1.84
CA GLU A 191 -2.59 -15.81 -2.40
C GLU A 191 -2.74 -14.88 -3.61
N SER A 192 -1.81 -13.95 -3.82
CA SER A 192 -1.88 -12.95 -4.90
C SER A 192 -0.58 -12.96 -5.73
N PRO A 193 -0.32 -14.02 -6.51
CA PRO A 193 0.86 -14.11 -7.35
C PRO A 193 0.73 -13.20 -8.57
N VAL A 194 1.82 -12.52 -8.95
CA VAL A 194 1.89 -11.73 -10.20
C VAL A 194 2.30 -12.56 -11.41
N THR A 195 2.82 -13.76 -11.16
CA THR A 195 3.15 -14.76 -12.19
C THR A 195 2.95 -16.15 -11.62
N ASP A 196 3.01 -17.19 -12.45
CA ASP A 196 2.99 -18.57 -11.96
C ASP A 196 4.14 -18.85 -10.97
N ASN A 197 4.05 -19.98 -10.25
CA ASN A 197 5.06 -20.37 -9.28
C ASN A 197 5.94 -21.54 -9.76
N PHE A 198 5.95 -21.85 -11.06
CA PHE A 198 6.63 -23.07 -11.58
C PHE A 198 8.15 -22.95 -11.53
N THR A 199 8.69 -21.77 -11.86
CA THR A 199 10.15 -21.56 -11.90
C THR A 199 10.65 -20.80 -10.66
N MET A 200 11.93 -20.93 -10.34
CA MET A 200 12.54 -20.13 -9.27
C MET A 200 12.46 -18.62 -9.55
N GLU A 201 12.63 -18.24 -10.82
CA GLU A 201 12.55 -16.85 -11.25
C GLU A 201 11.15 -16.28 -11.03
N ASN A 202 10.10 -17.02 -11.39
CA ASN A 202 8.73 -16.60 -11.20
C ASN A 202 8.39 -16.52 -9.70
N ARG A 203 8.79 -17.51 -8.90
CA ARG A 203 8.65 -17.43 -7.44
C ARG A 203 9.35 -16.22 -6.84
N GLN A 204 10.52 -15.84 -7.37
CA GLN A 204 11.23 -14.64 -6.94
C GLN A 204 10.42 -13.36 -7.20
N LYS A 205 9.76 -13.25 -8.35
CA LYS A 205 8.87 -12.13 -8.68
C LYS A 205 7.65 -12.07 -7.73
N ASN A 206 7.14 -13.23 -7.32
CA ASN A 206 6.03 -13.31 -6.36
C ASN A 206 6.45 -12.89 -4.94
N ARG A 207 7.70 -13.14 -4.52
CA ARG A 207 8.26 -12.66 -3.25
C ARG A 207 8.59 -11.18 -3.33
N ARG A 208 7.60 -10.34 -3.04
CA ARG A 208 7.69 -8.88 -3.17
C ARG A 208 6.98 -8.15 -2.04
N VAL A 209 7.31 -6.89 -1.91
CA VAL A 209 6.54 -5.89 -1.15
C VAL A 209 6.01 -4.87 -2.13
N GLU A 210 4.76 -4.51 -2.00
CA GLU A 210 4.12 -3.42 -2.71
C GLU A 210 3.82 -2.31 -1.71
N ILE A 211 4.25 -1.08 -2.03
CA ILE A 211 3.96 0.11 -1.23
C ILE A 211 3.15 1.05 -2.09
N TYR A 212 1.96 1.39 -1.62
CA TYR A 212 1.05 2.30 -2.29
C TYR A 212 1.06 3.65 -1.59
N LEU A 213 1.28 4.71 -2.35
CA LEU A 213 1.11 6.09 -1.94
C LEU A 213 -0.23 6.58 -2.49
N ILE A 214 -1.19 6.78 -1.61
CA ILE A 214 -2.57 7.12 -1.93
C ILE A 214 -2.82 8.55 -1.46
N PRO A 215 -3.51 9.42 -2.23
CA PRO A 215 -3.85 10.77 -1.81
C PRO A 215 -4.57 10.78 -0.47
N GLY A 216 -4.02 11.49 0.50
CA GLY A 216 -4.62 11.70 1.82
C GLY A 216 -5.58 12.91 1.83
N GLU A 217 -6.27 13.10 2.96
CA GLU A 217 -7.29 14.15 3.11
C GLU A 217 -6.74 15.55 2.84
N GLU A 218 -5.51 15.85 3.28
CA GLU A 218 -4.94 17.18 3.07
C GLU A 218 -4.56 17.41 1.61
N MET A 219 -4.02 16.39 0.90
CA MET A 219 -3.78 16.48 -0.53
C MET A 219 -5.08 16.77 -1.30
N ILE A 220 -6.15 16.02 -0.99
CA ILE A 220 -7.48 16.22 -1.60
C ILE A 220 -7.98 17.62 -1.32
N LYS A 221 -7.89 18.10 -0.10
CA LYS A 221 -8.33 19.44 0.32
C LYS A 221 -7.55 20.56 -0.38
N LEU A 222 -6.23 20.42 -0.51
CA LEU A 222 -5.39 21.35 -1.25
C LEU A 222 -5.73 21.36 -2.74
N SER A 223 -5.97 20.20 -3.34
CA SER A 223 -6.33 20.07 -4.74
C SER A 223 -7.68 20.72 -5.06
N LEU A 224 -8.69 20.53 -4.20
CA LEU A 224 -10.01 21.19 -4.32
C LEU A 224 -9.93 22.71 -4.24
N ARG A 225 -8.95 23.24 -3.51
CA ARG A 225 -8.69 24.69 -3.38
C ARG A 225 -7.74 25.23 -4.46
N GLY A 226 -7.28 24.39 -5.38
CA GLY A 226 -6.30 24.75 -6.40
C GLY A 226 -4.90 25.06 -5.87
N ARG A 227 -4.60 24.73 -4.59
CA ARG A 227 -3.36 25.05 -3.89
C ARG A 227 -2.34 23.91 -3.84
N LEU A 228 -2.66 22.77 -4.43
CA LEU A 228 -1.71 21.66 -4.55
C LEU A 228 -0.69 22.04 -5.64
N GLU A 229 0.55 22.28 -5.22
CA GLU A 229 1.65 22.69 -6.09
C GLU A 229 2.74 21.63 -6.10
N VAL A 230 3.29 21.40 -7.28
CA VAL A 230 4.52 20.61 -7.48
C VAL A 230 5.70 21.51 -7.09
N LYS A 231 6.51 21.07 -6.13
CA LYS A 231 7.73 21.76 -5.73
C LYS A 231 8.94 21.20 -6.47
#